data_f8649ad2c159a858234bdb9fb1eecc6d
#
_entry.id   f8649ad2c159a858234bdb9fb1eecc6d
#
_cell.length_a   1.000
_cell.length_b   1.000
_cell.length_c   1.000
_cell.angle_alpha   90.00
_cell.angle_beta   90.00
_cell.angle_gamma   90.00
#
_symmetry.space_group_name_H-M   'P 1'
#
loop_
_entity.id
_entity.type
_entity.pdbx_description
1 polymer ?
#
loop_
_entity_poly.entity_id
_entity_poly.type
_entity_poly.pdbx_seq_one_letter_code
_entity_poly.pdbx_strand_id
1 'polypeptide(L)'
;MRQLSPANQAALADRRLVPGDFLWITARTYDTGTPFAYGFWSGVGNITVPVLDPDSGSAVNRNFEGSGSLIQVGDIPLVSNISVRNATITLSQIDEGVASVVRGYDLKQARVEIYRGLFSPETRRPVDTAFCRFVGFVDDVEITTPSEGEAGSIVLTCASHTQEMTRSNPDTRSDESQKRRAAGDNFYQDTTTVGEWEFFWGGKTGKLDTAGVQRIGVNVPSAS
;
A
#
# COMPACT_ATOMS: atom_id res chain seq x y z
N MET A 1 -12.33 -12.48 13.27
CA MET A 1 -11.59 -13.58 13.92
C MET A 1 -10.63 -14.13 12.88
N ARG A 2 -9.33 -14.23 13.17
CA ARG A 2 -8.37 -14.80 12.21
C ARG A 2 -8.63 -16.30 12.11
N GLN A 3 -8.83 -16.78 10.89
CA GLN A 3 -8.93 -18.22 10.64
C GLN A 3 -7.50 -18.79 10.59
N LEU A 4 -7.13 -19.52 11.61
CA LEU A 4 -5.88 -20.31 11.63
C LEU A 4 -6.19 -21.71 11.15
N SER A 5 -5.25 -22.33 10.45
CA SER A 5 -5.37 -23.73 10.07
C SER A 5 -5.47 -24.64 11.29
N PRO A 6 -6.10 -25.81 11.17
CA PRO A 6 -6.23 -26.75 12.30
C PRO A 6 -4.87 -27.15 12.89
N ALA A 7 -3.82 -27.31 12.05
CA ALA A 7 -2.48 -27.65 12.50
C ALA A 7 -1.86 -26.51 13.33
N ASN A 8 -2.00 -25.25 12.90
CA ASN A 8 -1.55 -24.10 13.68
C ASN A 8 -2.33 -23.95 14.99
N GLN A 9 -3.65 -24.25 15.00
CA GLN A 9 -4.44 -24.24 16.22
C GLN A 9 -3.97 -25.31 17.22
N ALA A 10 -3.69 -26.52 16.75
CA ALA A 10 -3.17 -27.61 17.57
C ALA A 10 -1.81 -27.24 18.17
N ALA A 11 -0.89 -26.70 17.37
CA ALA A 11 0.43 -26.27 17.85
C ALA A 11 0.32 -25.16 18.93
N LEU A 12 -0.61 -24.22 18.77
CA LEU A 12 -0.88 -23.21 19.79
C LEU A 12 -1.46 -23.80 21.09
N ALA A 13 -2.31 -24.80 20.99
CA ALA A 13 -2.89 -25.46 22.16
C ALA A 13 -1.83 -26.28 22.92
N ASP A 14 -0.92 -26.91 22.20
CA ASP A 14 0.20 -27.68 22.77
C ASP A 14 1.28 -26.78 23.42
N ARG A 15 1.28 -25.49 23.13
CA ARG A 15 2.23 -24.48 23.66
C ARG A 15 3.71 -24.80 23.40
N ARG A 16 4.01 -25.71 22.48
CA ARG A 16 5.37 -26.12 22.09
C ARG A 16 5.65 -25.62 20.68
N LEU A 17 5.97 -24.33 20.57
CA LEU A 17 6.21 -23.70 19.28
C LEU A 17 7.22 -22.56 19.38
N VAL A 18 7.87 -22.25 18.28
CA VAL A 18 8.72 -21.07 18.10
C VAL A 18 8.09 -20.17 17.04
N PRO A 19 7.71 -18.94 17.37
CA PRO A 19 7.19 -18.01 16.37
C PRO A 19 8.32 -17.46 15.50
N GLY A 20 8.09 -17.35 14.20
CA GLY A 20 8.96 -16.64 13.26
C GLY A 20 8.19 -15.56 12.54
N ASP A 21 8.77 -14.39 12.42
CA ASP A 21 8.18 -13.29 11.67
C ASP A 21 8.81 -13.21 10.27
N PHE A 22 7.97 -12.97 9.28
CA PHE A 22 8.33 -12.84 7.89
C PHE A 22 7.84 -11.49 7.37
N LEU A 23 8.70 -10.84 6.63
CA LEU A 23 8.45 -9.57 5.98
C LEU A 23 8.53 -9.77 4.47
N TRP A 24 7.49 -9.37 3.75
CA TRP A 24 7.46 -9.33 2.30
C TRP A 24 7.27 -7.90 1.84
N ILE A 25 8.20 -7.39 1.03
CA ILE A 25 8.18 -6.04 0.50
C ILE A 25 8.06 -6.12 -1.02
N THR A 26 7.14 -5.34 -1.59
CA THR A 26 7.04 -5.14 -3.04
C THR A 26 7.38 -3.69 -3.36
N ALA A 27 8.64 -3.47 -3.69
CA ALA A 27 9.20 -2.18 -4.10
C ALA A 27 9.05 -1.96 -5.61
N ARG A 28 9.56 -0.83 -6.11
CA ARG A 28 9.59 -0.51 -7.55
C ARG A 28 11.00 -0.12 -7.96
N THR A 29 11.36 -0.44 -9.20
CA THR A 29 12.60 0.06 -9.80
C THR A 29 12.46 1.55 -10.09
N TYR A 30 13.51 2.34 -9.87
CA TYR A 30 13.50 3.79 -10.13
C TYR A 30 13.24 4.12 -11.59
N ASP A 31 13.85 3.38 -12.52
CA ASP A 31 13.81 3.69 -13.94
C ASP A 31 12.47 3.35 -14.61
N THR A 32 11.95 2.15 -14.35
CA THR A 32 10.81 1.59 -15.09
C THR A 32 9.54 1.48 -14.27
N GLY A 33 9.63 1.66 -12.93
CA GLY A 33 8.52 1.42 -12.02
C GLY A 33 8.10 -0.06 -11.93
N THR A 34 8.93 -0.97 -12.45
CA THR A 34 8.64 -2.41 -12.44
C THR A 34 8.61 -2.92 -10.99
N PRO A 35 7.59 -3.70 -10.58
CA PRO A 35 7.52 -4.23 -9.24
C PRO A 35 8.65 -5.24 -8.99
N PHE A 36 9.32 -5.09 -7.87
CA PHE A 36 10.35 -5.99 -7.36
C PHE A 36 9.96 -6.46 -5.97
N ALA A 37 9.83 -7.76 -5.77
CA ALA A 37 9.41 -8.34 -4.52
C ALA A 37 10.57 -9.06 -3.83
N TYR A 38 10.69 -8.84 -2.51
CA TYR A 38 11.72 -9.44 -1.69
C TYR A 38 11.20 -9.84 -0.31
N GLY A 39 11.72 -10.93 0.24
CA GLY A 39 11.31 -11.47 1.52
C GLY A 39 12.44 -11.58 2.53
N PHE A 40 12.21 -11.10 3.75
CA PHE A 40 13.10 -11.24 4.90
C PHE A 40 12.40 -12.01 6.02
N TRP A 41 13.15 -12.73 6.85
CA TRP A 41 12.60 -13.37 8.03
C TRP A 41 13.56 -13.32 9.23
N SER A 42 12.99 -13.50 10.42
CA SER A 42 13.72 -13.34 11.70
C SER A 42 14.64 -14.49 12.07
N GLY A 43 14.72 -15.52 11.24
CA GLY A 43 15.59 -16.67 11.50
C GLY A 43 16.89 -16.65 10.69
N VAL A 44 17.53 -17.80 10.58
CA VAL A 44 18.82 -17.98 9.91
C VAL A 44 18.66 -18.85 8.67
N GLY A 45 19.33 -18.42 7.57
CA GLY A 45 19.31 -19.11 6.29
C GLY A 45 18.07 -18.85 5.45
N ASN A 46 18.14 -19.20 4.18
CA ASN A 46 17.05 -19.00 3.24
C ASN A 46 16.00 -20.09 3.39
N ILE A 47 14.73 -19.69 3.39
CA ILE A 47 13.61 -20.61 3.55
C ILE A 47 12.48 -20.28 2.58
N THR A 48 11.85 -21.31 2.04
CA THR A 48 10.60 -21.20 1.28
C THR A 48 9.45 -21.63 2.17
N VAL A 49 8.49 -20.74 2.39
CA VAL A 49 7.36 -20.98 3.29
C VAL A 49 6.05 -20.70 2.58
N PRO A 50 5.03 -21.55 2.71
CA PRO A 50 3.68 -21.22 2.30
C PRO A 50 3.12 -20.12 3.21
N VAL A 51 2.69 -19.03 2.61
CA VAL A 51 2.04 -17.90 3.29
C VAL A 51 0.61 -17.76 2.80
N LEU A 52 -0.28 -17.33 3.67
CA LEU A 52 -1.65 -17.01 3.30
C LEU A 52 -1.67 -15.63 2.66
N ASP A 53 -1.80 -15.58 1.34
CA ASP A 53 -1.86 -14.32 0.60
C ASP A 53 -3.10 -13.51 1.01
N PRO A 54 -2.92 -12.24 1.41
CA PRO A 54 -4.03 -11.43 1.94
C PRO A 54 -5.09 -11.06 0.92
N ASP A 55 -4.75 -11.05 -0.37
CA ASP A 55 -5.67 -10.66 -1.45
C ASP A 55 -6.51 -11.84 -1.95
N SER A 56 -5.86 -12.97 -2.20
CA SER A 56 -6.54 -14.16 -2.74
C SER A 56 -7.08 -15.10 -1.66
N GLY A 57 -6.57 -14.99 -0.41
CA GLY A 57 -6.87 -15.92 0.66
C GLY A 57 -6.31 -17.32 0.44
N SER A 58 -5.44 -17.50 -0.55
CA SER A 58 -4.83 -18.78 -0.92
C SER A 58 -3.41 -18.90 -0.38
N ALA A 59 -2.94 -20.14 -0.17
CA ALA A 59 -1.57 -20.39 0.20
C ALA A 59 -0.64 -20.22 -1.01
N VAL A 60 0.36 -19.35 -0.89
CA VAL A 60 1.38 -19.08 -1.92
C VAL A 60 2.77 -19.33 -1.32
N ASN A 61 3.62 -20.02 -2.02
CA ASN A 61 5.01 -20.22 -1.60
C ASN A 61 5.83 -18.97 -1.90
N ARG A 62 6.52 -18.46 -0.88
CA ARG A 62 7.43 -17.31 -1.00
C ARG A 62 8.79 -17.64 -0.40
N ASN A 63 9.84 -17.05 -0.99
CA ASN A 63 11.21 -17.23 -0.54
C ASN A 63 11.57 -16.07 0.40
N PHE A 64 12.16 -16.42 1.54
CA PHE A 64 12.59 -15.46 2.54
C PHE A 64 14.07 -15.67 2.86
N GLU A 65 14.79 -14.57 2.94
CA GLU A 65 16.20 -14.55 3.36
C GLU A 65 16.28 -14.27 4.86
N GLY A 66 17.11 -15.06 5.54
CA GLY A 66 17.35 -14.94 6.97
C GLY A 66 18.83 -15.02 7.28
N SER A 67 19.44 -13.90 7.58
CA SER A 67 20.83 -13.77 7.98
C SER A 67 21.00 -12.74 9.09
N GLY A 68 19.93 -12.55 9.91
CA GLY A 68 19.84 -11.42 10.82
C GLY A 68 19.40 -10.12 10.11
N SER A 69 18.92 -10.23 8.87
CA SER A 69 18.41 -9.11 8.06
C SER A 69 17.20 -8.46 8.70
N LEU A 70 16.24 -9.26 9.17
CA LEU A 70 15.07 -8.79 9.91
C LEU A 70 15.35 -8.90 11.43
N ILE A 71 15.60 -7.75 12.08
CA ILE A 71 15.94 -7.71 13.51
C ILE A 71 14.66 -7.80 14.34
N GLN A 72 13.66 -6.98 14.05
CA GLN A 72 12.45 -6.91 14.85
C GLN A 72 11.25 -6.38 14.05
N VAL A 73 10.10 -6.98 14.31
CA VAL A 73 8.78 -6.42 13.97
C VAL A 73 8.19 -5.86 15.26
N GLY A 74 7.89 -4.57 15.25
CA GLY A 74 7.27 -3.89 16.38
C GLY A 74 5.85 -4.36 16.67
N ASP A 75 5.24 -3.77 17.67
CA ASP A 75 3.87 -4.09 18.07
C ASP A 75 2.87 -3.70 16.97
N ILE A 76 1.97 -4.62 16.66
CA ILE A 76 0.87 -4.40 15.73
C ILE A 76 -0.41 -4.32 16.57
N PRO A 77 -0.90 -3.10 16.86
CA PRO A 77 -2.07 -2.92 17.71
C PRO A 77 -3.34 -3.47 17.04
N LEU A 78 -4.16 -4.18 17.81
CA LEU A 78 -5.48 -4.62 17.41
C LEU A 78 -6.52 -3.71 18.10
N VAL A 79 -7.08 -2.80 17.33
CA VAL A 79 -8.11 -1.87 17.79
C VAL A 79 -9.41 -2.12 17.04
N SER A 80 -10.54 -1.88 17.66
CA SER A 80 -11.86 -2.13 17.06
C SER A 80 -12.37 -0.97 16.19
N ASN A 81 -11.72 0.20 16.26
CA ASN A 81 -12.08 1.36 15.46
C ASN A 81 -11.35 1.36 14.10
N ILE A 82 -11.91 2.07 13.14
CA ILE A 82 -11.27 2.31 11.84
C ILE A 82 -10.29 3.47 12.02
N SER A 83 -9.04 3.14 12.33
CA SER A 83 -7.94 4.10 12.43
C SER A 83 -6.74 3.60 11.65
N VAL A 84 -5.92 4.53 11.14
CA VAL A 84 -4.64 4.20 10.56
C VAL A 84 -3.74 3.67 11.68
N ARG A 85 -3.18 2.48 11.47
CA ARG A 85 -2.27 1.84 12.40
C ARG A 85 -0.89 1.77 11.77
N ASN A 86 0.11 2.11 12.53
CA ASN A 86 1.48 2.01 12.10
C ASN A 86 2.13 0.75 12.68
N ALA A 87 2.95 0.10 11.88
CA ALA A 87 3.83 -0.97 12.30
C ALA A 87 5.28 -0.54 12.00
N THR A 88 6.15 -0.74 12.96
CA THR A 88 7.58 -0.43 12.81
C THR A 88 8.34 -1.73 12.58
N ILE A 89 9.25 -1.72 11.60
CA ILE A 89 10.08 -2.85 11.25
C ILE A 89 11.53 -2.40 11.30
N THR A 90 12.35 -3.11 12.04
CA THR A 90 13.79 -2.83 12.15
C THR A 90 14.56 -3.86 11.36
N LEU A 91 15.37 -3.40 10.41
CA LEU A 91 16.24 -4.21 9.57
C LEU A 91 17.72 -3.91 9.90
N SER A 92 18.59 -4.87 9.60
CA SER A 92 20.03 -4.70 9.76
C SER A 92 20.59 -3.80 8.66
N GLN A 93 21.39 -2.83 9.02
CA GLN A 93 22.10 -1.99 8.05
C GLN A 93 23.29 -2.71 7.41
N ILE A 94 23.83 -3.73 8.06
CA ILE A 94 25.04 -4.46 7.63
C ILE A 94 24.71 -5.48 6.55
N ASP A 95 23.47 -5.97 6.50
CA ASP A 95 23.04 -7.00 5.56
C ASP A 95 23.00 -6.44 4.13
N GLU A 96 23.69 -7.14 3.21
CA GLU A 96 23.81 -6.74 1.81
C GLU A 96 22.47 -6.81 1.07
N GLY A 97 21.63 -7.81 1.39
CA GLY A 97 20.29 -7.96 0.83
C GLY A 97 19.40 -6.79 1.22
N VAL A 98 19.43 -6.39 2.51
CA VAL A 98 18.70 -5.21 2.99
C VAL A 98 19.21 -3.94 2.32
N ALA A 99 20.53 -3.75 2.23
CA ALA A 99 21.13 -2.56 1.60
C ALA A 99 20.74 -2.47 0.12
N SER A 100 20.72 -3.58 -0.60
CA SER A 100 20.32 -3.62 -2.01
C SER A 100 18.85 -3.27 -2.22
N VAL A 101 17.95 -3.74 -1.37
CA VAL A 101 16.52 -3.44 -1.44
C VAL A 101 16.25 -1.98 -1.08
N VAL A 102 16.82 -1.50 0.05
CA VAL A 102 16.51 -0.16 0.58
C VAL A 102 17.13 0.95 -0.27
N ARG A 103 18.32 0.72 -0.83
CA ARG A 103 19.04 1.74 -1.63
C ARG A 103 18.87 1.58 -3.13
N GLY A 104 18.59 0.36 -3.60
CA GLY A 104 18.49 0.03 -5.01
C GLY A 104 17.08 0.23 -5.59
N TYR A 105 16.06 0.29 -4.76
CA TYR A 105 14.66 0.36 -5.20
C TYR A 105 13.90 1.47 -4.50
N ASP A 106 12.86 1.97 -5.15
CA ASP A 106 11.94 2.94 -4.57
C ASP A 106 10.99 2.23 -3.58
N LEU A 107 11.20 2.52 -2.29
CA LEU A 107 10.38 2.01 -1.21
C LEU A 107 9.20 2.93 -0.88
N LYS A 108 9.10 4.11 -1.47
CA LYS A 108 8.01 5.04 -1.19
C LYS A 108 6.67 4.40 -1.58
N GLN A 109 5.79 4.25 -0.60
CA GLN A 109 4.50 3.57 -0.78
C GLN A 109 4.64 2.10 -1.27
N ALA A 110 5.81 1.48 -1.03
CA ALA A 110 5.99 0.05 -1.29
C ALA A 110 5.02 -0.77 -0.42
N ARG A 111 4.40 -1.77 -1.02
CA ARG A 111 3.50 -2.67 -0.29
C ARG A 111 4.31 -3.55 0.66
N VAL A 112 3.85 -3.62 1.90
CA VAL A 112 4.43 -4.43 2.97
C VAL A 112 3.41 -5.41 3.50
N GLU A 113 3.83 -6.65 3.64
CA GLU A 113 3.05 -7.73 4.23
C GLU A 113 3.87 -8.40 5.33
N ILE A 114 3.31 -8.46 6.54
CA ILE A 114 3.97 -9.10 7.67
C ILE A 114 3.22 -10.39 8.00
N TYR A 115 3.95 -11.50 8.02
CA TYR A 115 3.41 -12.80 8.34
C TYR A 115 4.04 -13.34 9.62
N ARG A 116 3.30 -14.19 10.30
CA ARG A 116 3.83 -15.01 11.39
C ARG A 116 3.65 -16.47 11.07
N GLY A 117 4.75 -17.21 11.10
CA GLY A 117 4.77 -18.66 11.03
C GLY A 117 5.02 -19.27 12.41
N LEU A 118 4.52 -20.45 12.60
CA LEU A 118 4.76 -21.27 13.78
C LEU A 118 5.70 -22.40 13.40
N PHE A 119 6.79 -22.54 14.13
CA PHE A 119 7.79 -23.59 13.91
C PHE A 119 7.73 -24.63 15.00
N SER A 120 7.89 -25.88 14.61
CA SER A 120 8.09 -26.96 15.56
C SER A 120 9.51 -26.84 16.16
N PRO A 121 9.67 -26.87 17.49
CA PRO A 121 10.98 -26.79 18.12
C PRO A 121 11.84 -28.07 17.83
N GLU A 122 11.19 -29.16 17.53
CA GLU A 122 11.87 -30.45 17.25
C GLU A 122 12.41 -30.52 15.83
N THR A 123 11.56 -30.22 14.85
CA THR A 123 11.92 -30.31 13.42
C THR A 123 12.51 -29.02 12.86
N ARG A 124 12.34 -27.88 13.53
CA ARG A 124 12.69 -26.53 13.08
C ARG A 124 12.04 -26.16 11.73
N ARG A 125 10.96 -26.82 11.39
CA ARG A 125 10.18 -26.57 10.17
C ARG A 125 8.89 -25.84 10.50
N PRO A 126 8.34 -25.07 9.55
CA PRO A 126 7.01 -24.51 9.70
C PRO A 126 5.99 -25.62 9.94
N VAL A 127 5.09 -25.43 10.89
CA VAL A 127 3.99 -26.35 11.21
C VAL A 127 2.99 -26.38 10.06
N ASP A 128 2.66 -25.19 9.53
CA ASP A 128 1.72 -25.01 8.44
C ASP A 128 1.89 -23.60 7.84
N THR A 129 0.99 -23.22 6.96
CA THR A 129 0.95 -21.91 6.29
C THR A 129 1.07 -20.76 7.28
N ALA A 130 2.01 -19.84 7.02
CA ALA A 130 2.16 -18.63 7.81
C ALA A 130 0.99 -17.68 7.55
N PHE A 131 0.47 -17.08 8.63
CA PHE A 131 -0.70 -16.22 8.54
C PHE A 131 -0.32 -14.75 8.51
N CYS A 132 -1.04 -13.98 7.70
CA CYS A 132 -0.85 -12.54 7.58
C CYS A 132 -1.30 -11.81 8.86
N ARG A 133 -0.43 -10.95 9.39
CA ARG A 133 -0.71 -10.11 10.57
C ARG A 133 -0.97 -8.66 10.21
N PHE A 134 -0.31 -8.18 9.17
CA PHE A 134 -0.37 -6.78 8.76
C PHE A 134 -0.19 -6.68 7.25
N VAL A 135 -0.98 -5.81 6.64
CA VAL A 135 -0.83 -5.35 5.26
C VAL A 135 -0.85 -3.83 5.28
N GLY A 136 0.09 -3.23 4.59
CA GLY A 136 0.20 -1.78 4.55
C GLY A 136 1.21 -1.33 3.52
N PHE A 137 1.62 -0.08 3.66
CA PHE A 137 2.57 0.57 2.79
C PHE A 137 3.68 1.21 3.62
N VAL A 138 4.89 1.26 3.06
CA VAL A 138 5.99 2.01 3.66
C VAL A 138 5.64 3.50 3.58
N ASP A 139 5.62 4.15 4.74
CA ASP A 139 5.37 5.58 4.87
C ASP A 139 6.68 6.35 5.04
N ASP A 140 7.58 5.83 5.87
CA ASP A 140 8.89 6.43 6.14
C ASP A 140 9.99 5.38 6.23
N VAL A 141 11.21 5.77 5.84
CA VAL A 141 12.42 4.95 5.90
C VAL A 141 13.52 5.75 6.58
N GLU A 142 13.87 5.36 7.79
CA GLU A 142 14.95 5.97 8.56
C GLU A 142 16.20 5.06 8.53
N ILE A 143 17.33 5.60 8.08
CA ILE A 143 18.62 4.89 8.06
C ILE A 143 19.51 5.53 9.11
N THR A 144 19.76 4.84 10.21
CA THR A 144 20.65 5.29 11.27
C THR A 144 22.05 4.75 11.05
N THR A 145 22.99 5.64 10.71
CA THR A 145 24.41 5.31 10.67
C THR A 145 25.05 5.72 11.98
N PRO A 146 25.37 4.78 12.87
CA PRO A 146 25.88 5.07 14.20
C PRO A 146 27.34 5.51 14.19
N SER A 147 27.81 5.97 15.36
CA SER A 147 29.22 6.18 15.63
C SER A 147 30.00 4.85 15.62
N GLU A 148 31.33 4.96 15.61
CA GLU A 148 32.22 3.79 15.64
C GLU A 148 31.92 2.90 16.85
N GLY A 149 31.70 1.61 16.61
CA GLY A 149 31.42 0.62 17.65
C GLY A 149 29.95 0.42 18.01
N GLU A 150 29.03 1.18 17.45
CA GLU A 150 27.58 0.99 17.64
C GLU A 150 26.91 0.26 16.48
N ALA A 151 25.74 -0.32 16.73
CA ALA A 151 24.99 -1.04 15.70
C ALA A 151 24.11 -0.09 14.88
N GLY A 152 24.26 -0.10 13.56
CA GLY A 152 23.37 0.61 12.64
C GLY A 152 22.09 -0.15 12.37
N SER A 153 21.00 0.57 12.14
CA SER A 153 19.71 -0.01 11.82
C SER A 153 18.99 0.78 10.74
N ILE A 154 18.10 0.09 10.03
CA ILE A 154 17.15 0.67 9.10
C ILE A 154 15.77 0.45 9.69
N VAL A 155 15.02 1.52 9.91
CA VAL A 155 13.68 1.48 10.48
C VAL A 155 12.68 1.85 9.40
N LEU A 156 11.77 0.93 9.11
CA LEU A 156 10.64 1.17 8.21
C LEU A 156 9.40 1.44 9.05
N THR A 157 8.82 2.60 8.89
CA THR A 157 7.49 2.91 9.42
C THR A 157 6.45 2.62 8.36
N CYS A 158 5.57 1.66 8.63
CA CYS A 158 4.56 1.19 7.70
C CYS A 158 3.17 1.57 8.19
N ALA A 159 2.40 2.27 7.36
CA ALA A 159 1.01 2.57 7.62
C ALA A 159 0.10 1.45 7.12
N SER A 160 -0.95 1.12 7.87
CA SER A 160 -1.89 0.09 7.48
C SER A 160 -2.68 0.47 6.21
N HIS A 161 -3.17 -0.53 5.50
CA HIS A 161 -3.99 -0.34 4.29
C HIS A 161 -5.22 0.56 4.52
N THR A 162 -5.66 0.73 5.76
CA THR A 162 -6.73 1.69 6.11
C THR A 162 -6.37 3.15 5.81
N GLN A 163 -5.11 3.49 5.60
CA GLN A 163 -4.68 4.82 5.14
C GLN A 163 -5.32 5.21 3.80
N GLU A 164 -5.58 4.25 2.93
CA GLU A 164 -6.26 4.50 1.65
C GLU A 164 -7.66 5.12 1.84
N MET A 165 -8.34 4.81 2.95
CA MET A 165 -9.65 5.39 3.27
C MET A 165 -9.58 6.87 3.67
N THR A 166 -8.41 7.34 4.12
CA THR A 166 -8.18 8.76 4.50
C THR A 166 -7.63 9.57 3.34
N ARG A 167 -7.28 8.94 2.23
CA ARG A 167 -6.77 9.60 1.03
C ARG A 167 -7.86 10.43 0.39
N SER A 168 -7.60 11.71 0.20
CA SER A 168 -8.51 12.57 -0.56
C SER A 168 -8.56 12.11 -2.02
N ASN A 169 -9.75 12.09 -2.60
CA ASN A 169 -9.89 11.85 -4.03
C ASN A 169 -9.35 13.10 -4.78
N PRO A 170 -8.25 12.99 -5.55
CA PRO A 170 -7.69 14.09 -6.31
C PRO A 170 -8.49 14.42 -7.59
N ASP A 171 -9.53 13.62 -7.89
CA ASP A 171 -10.34 13.81 -9.07
C ASP A 171 -11.13 15.11 -8.98
N THR A 172 -11.02 15.91 -10.02
CA THR A 172 -11.77 17.17 -10.19
C THR A 172 -12.95 16.97 -11.12
N ARG A 173 -13.94 17.84 -11.04
CA ARG A 173 -15.07 17.90 -11.98
C ARG A 173 -14.64 18.64 -13.25
N SER A 174 -13.64 18.09 -13.94
CA SER A 174 -13.09 18.65 -15.17
C SER A 174 -13.08 17.62 -16.29
N ASP A 175 -13.10 18.09 -17.51
CA ASP A 175 -13.04 17.24 -18.71
C ASP A 175 -11.77 16.35 -18.71
N GLU A 176 -10.62 16.90 -18.37
CA GLU A 176 -9.37 16.20 -18.27
C GLU A 176 -9.37 15.07 -17.23
N SER A 177 -9.99 15.31 -16.07
CA SER A 177 -10.11 14.29 -15.03
C SER A 177 -11.06 13.16 -15.46
N GLN A 178 -12.13 13.51 -16.16
CA GLN A 178 -13.10 12.53 -16.65
C GLN A 178 -12.50 11.66 -17.77
N LYS A 179 -11.81 12.26 -18.72
CA LYS A 179 -11.16 11.56 -19.85
C LYS A 179 -10.03 10.63 -19.42
N ARG A 180 -9.37 10.89 -18.28
CA ARG A 180 -8.41 9.93 -17.71
C ARG A 180 -9.06 8.60 -17.31
N ARG A 181 -10.32 8.61 -16.89
CA ARG A 181 -11.06 7.40 -16.53
C ARG A 181 -11.75 6.74 -17.74
N ALA A 182 -12.31 7.57 -18.60
CA ALA A 182 -13.03 7.11 -19.80
C ALA A 182 -12.77 8.10 -20.93
N ALA A 183 -11.87 7.76 -21.85
CA ALA A 183 -11.42 8.65 -22.94
C ALA A 183 -12.55 9.17 -23.84
N GLY A 184 -13.67 8.45 -23.94
CA GLY A 184 -14.84 8.83 -24.72
C GLY A 184 -15.92 9.59 -23.95
N ASP A 185 -15.72 9.86 -22.65
CA ASP A 185 -16.72 10.54 -21.83
C ASP A 185 -16.53 12.04 -21.88
N ASN A 186 -17.46 12.73 -22.50
CA ASN A 186 -17.45 14.18 -22.71
C ASN A 186 -18.42 14.93 -21.77
N PHE A 187 -18.84 14.30 -20.66
CA PHE A 187 -19.82 14.91 -19.75
C PHE A 187 -19.40 16.28 -19.21
N TYR A 188 -18.10 16.48 -18.98
CA TYR A 188 -17.56 17.74 -18.46
C TYR A 188 -16.86 18.61 -19.52
N GLN A 189 -17.04 18.36 -20.83
CA GLN A 189 -16.36 19.10 -21.89
C GLN A 189 -16.60 20.62 -21.84
N ASP A 190 -17.79 21.04 -21.42
CA ASP A 190 -18.18 22.44 -21.39
C ASP A 190 -18.03 23.11 -20.01
N THR A 191 -17.40 22.41 -19.05
CA THR A 191 -17.27 22.89 -17.66
C THR A 191 -16.52 24.22 -17.55
N THR A 192 -15.56 24.47 -18.45
CA THR A 192 -14.78 25.71 -18.47
C THR A 192 -15.55 26.89 -19.05
N THR A 193 -16.49 26.64 -19.95
CA THR A 193 -17.24 27.66 -20.68
C THR A 193 -18.63 27.92 -20.10
N VAL A 194 -19.19 26.95 -19.35
CA VAL A 194 -20.56 27.05 -18.82
C VAL A 194 -20.76 28.22 -17.86
N GLY A 195 -19.70 28.71 -17.22
CA GLY A 195 -19.75 29.89 -16.35
C GLY A 195 -20.03 31.22 -17.09
N GLU A 196 -19.79 31.21 -18.42
CA GLU A 196 -20.06 32.38 -19.31
C GLU A 196 -21.44 32.30 -19.94
N TRP A 197 -22.18 31.19 -19.71
CA TRP A 197 -23.51 31.01 -20.28
C TRP A 197 -24.58 31.62 -19.38
N GLU A 198 -25.37 32.47 -19.96
CA GLU A 198 -26.57 33.01 -19.31
C GLU A 198 -27.81 32.26 -19.80
N PHE A 199 -28.55 31.66 -18.89
CA PHE A 199 -29.81 30.98 -19.18
C PHE A 199 -31.00 31.83 -18.73
N PHE A 200 -31.95 32.04 -19.63
CA PHE A 200 -33.15 32.81 -19.33
C PHE A 200 -34.39 31.93 -19.31
N TRP A 201 -35.02 31.84 -18.16
CA TRP A 201 -36.27 31.11 -18.01
C TRP A 201 -37.45 31.90 -18.53
N GLY A 202 -38.10 31.41 -19.60
CA GLY A 202 -39.33 32.02 -20.15
C GLY A 202 -39.14 33.24 -21.04
N GLY A 203 -37.91 33.61 -21.41
CA GLY A 203 -37.62 34.73 -22.31
C GLY A 203 -36.76 34.36 -23.50
N LYS A 204 -36.96 35.02 -24.66
CA LYS A 204 -36.13 34.81 -25.87
C LYS A 204 -34.86 35.68 -25.89
N THR A 205 -34.73 36.63 -25.00
CA THR A 205 -33.61 37.59 -24.91
C THR A 205 -33.10 37.71 -23.50
N GLY A 206 -31.79 37.69 -23.36
CA GLY A 206 -31.11 37.88 -22.12
C GLY A 206 -31.15 39.27 -21.53
N LYS A 207 -30.64 39.45 -20.33
CA LYS A 207 -30.41 40.75 -19.70
C LYS A 207 -29.61 41.64 -20.63
N LEU A 208 -30.02 42.90 -20.76
CA LEU A 208 -29.28 43.92 -21.48
C LEU A 208 -27.87 44.06 -20.92
N ASP A 209 -26.88 44.08 -21.81
CA ASP A 209 -25.46 44.11 -21.44
C ASP A 209 -25.13 45.24 -20.48
N THR A 210 -24.52 44.86 -19.39
CA THR A 210 -23.53 45.67 -18.72
C THR A 210 -22.18 45.31 -19.33
N ALA A 211 -21.58 46.28 -20.01
CA ALA A 211 -20.38 46.13 -20.82
C ALA A 211 -19.32 45.13 -20.30
N GLY A 212 -19.03 44.11 -21.08
CA GLY A 212 -17.88 43.23 -20.86
C GLY A 212 -18.10 41.72 -21.00
N VAL A 213 -19.34 41.22 -21.09
CA VAL A 213 -19.61 39.79 -21.25
C VAL A 213 -19.83 39.44 -22.70
N GLN A 214 -18.96 38.67 -23.32
CA GLN A 214 -19.18 38.16 -24.69
C GLN A 214 -20.37 37.20 -24.69
N ARG A 215 -21.43 37.55 -25.42
CA ARG A 215 -22.59 36.69 -25.60
C ARG A 215 -22.29 35.61 -26.63
N ILE A 216 -22.27 34.35 -26.20
CA ILE A 216 -22.44 33.26 -27.16
C ILE A 216 -23.92 33.14 -27.46
N GLY A 217 -24.35 33.70 -28.61
CA GLY A 217 -25.72 33.56 -29.10
C GLY A 217 -25.99 32.09 -29.44
N VAL A 218 -26.82 31.46 -28.68
CA VAL A 218 -27.40 30.15 -29.09
C VAL A 218 -28.41 30.46 -30.19
N ASN A 219 -28.05 30.20 -31.44
CA ASN A 219 -28.94 30.32 -32.59
C ASN A 219 -29.93 29.12 -32.54
N VAL A 220 -31.11 29.38 -31.97
CA VAL A 220 -32.21 28.40 -32.03
C VAL A 220 -32.86 28.53 -33.40
N PRO A 221 -32.81 27.49 -34.26
CA PRO A 221 -33.49 27.56 -35.55
C PRO A 221 -35.00 27.71 -35.30
N SER A 222 -35.61 28.74 -35.95
CA SER A 222 -37.05 28.93 -35.95
C SER A 222 -37.72 27.78 -36.64
N ALA A 223 -38.55 27.04 -35.92
CA ALA A 223 -39.48 26.06 -36.51
C ALA A 223 -40.52 26.86 -37.32
N SER A 224 -40.52 26.64 -38.62
CA SER A 224 -41.59 26.99 -39.57
C SER A 224 -42.66 25.93 -39.58
#